data_58a42dce3a596d0939485467c1e1ee5b
#
_entry.id   58a42dce3a596d0939485467c1e1ee5b
#
_cell.length_a   1.000
_cell.length_b   1.000
_cell.length_c   1.000
_cell.angle_alpha   90.00
_cell.angle_beta   90.00
_cell.angle_gamma   90.00
#
_symmetry.space_group_name_H-M   'P 1'
#
loop_
_entity.id
_entity.type
_entity.pdbx_description
1 polymer ?
#
loop_
_entity_poly.entity_id
_entity_poly.type
_entity_poly.pdbx_seq_one_letter_code
_entity_poly.pdbx_strand_id
1 'polypeptide(L)'
;MKSNRTFLHTPVSLGYESLGDASIPGTRIYVTPEGKHYPSITTVLGSIIKEGIEQWKAAVGEQEASRVLHHAGTRGTALHLIAEKYLNNEADIFSPNTMPHVKALWCSIKPVIDANVGKVVLQEAPLYSDIFGVAGRVDCIAEYEGTLSVIDFKTSRQRKTKDYISNYFMQAAFYAAAFYERTNIPVTQSVIIMAVDDDPNPIVFKENTYKWLKDLKQVIKTYNGNFSYK
;
A
#
# COMPACT_ATOMS: atom_id res chain seq x y z
N MET A 1 -7.97 -27.64 0.06
CA MET A 1 -8.24 -27.60 -1.38
C MET A 1 -7.32 -26.54 -1.99
N LYS A 2 -6.44 -26.92 -2.93
CA LYS A 2 -5.70 -25.93 -3.73
C LYS A 2 -6.74 -25.28 -4.67
N SER A 3 -7.08 -24.04 -4.45
CA SER A 3 -7.87 -23.26 -5.40
C SER A 3 -6.98 -23.06 -6.64
N ASN A 4 -7.36 -23.61 -7.76
CA ASN A 4 -6.71 -23.41 -9.06
C ASN A 4 -7.21 -22.10 -9.69
N ARG A 5 -7.42 -21.04 -8.87
CA ARG A 5 -7.84 -19.75 -9.42
C ARG A 5 -6.67 -19.14 -10.18
N THR A 6 -6.93 -18.74 -11.40
CA THR A 6 -6.01 -17.99 -12.25
C THR A 6 -6.56 -16.59 -12.43
N PHE A 7 -5.75 -15.56 -12.19
CA PHE A 7 -6.09 -14.17 -12.41
C PHE A 7 -5.73 -13.77 -13.84
N LEU A 8 -6.65 -13.09 -14.51
CA LEU A 8 -6.39 -12.53 -15.84
C LEU A 8 -5.65 -11.20 -15.66
N HIS A 9 -4.53 -11.04 -16.37
CA HIS A 9 -3.77 -9.81 -16.41
C HIS A 9 -4.09 -9.01 -17.66
N THR A 10 -4.43 -7.73 -17.48
CA THR A 10 -4.68 -6.76 -18.56
C THR A 10 -3.82 -5.52 -18.31
N PRO A 11 -2.47 -5.62 -18.47
CA PRO A 11 -1.57 -4.56 -18.09
C PRO A 11 -1.77 -3.31 -18.94
N VAL A 12 -1.63 -2.14 -18.31
CA VAL A 12 -1.69 -0.82 -18.94
C VAL A 12 -0.30 -0.20 -18.88
N SER A 13 0.15 0.39 -19.99
CA SER A 13 1.43 1.08 -20.04
C SER A 13 1.37 2.39 -19.25
N LEU A 14 2.35 2.63 -18.41
CA LEU A 14 2.55 3.88 -17.67
C LEU A 14 3.45 4.86 -18.42
N GLY A 15 4.05 4.44 -19.56
CA GLY A 15 5.02 5.21 -20.30
C GLY A 15 6.47 5.08 -19.77
N TYR A 16 6.67 4.30 -18.71
CA TYR A 16 7.98 3.97 -18.10
C TYR A 16 7.90 2.60 -17.41
N GLU A 17 9.06 1.97 -17.17
CA GLU A 17 9.13 0.65 -16.51
C GLU A 17 9.45 0.77 -15.01
N SER A 18 10.30 1.72 -14.64
CA SER A 18 10.75 1.89 -13.25
C SER A 18 11.00 3.36 -12.91
N LEU A 19 11.09 3.64 -11.63
CA LEU A 19 11.58 4.92 -11.10
C LEU A 19 12.96 4.69 -10.48
N GLY A 20 13.83 5.72 -10.58
CA GLY A 20 15.11 5.71 -9.90
C GLY A 20 14.94 5.84 -8.37
N ASP A 21 16.01 5.56 -7.64
CA ASP A 21 16.07 5.68 -6.17
C ASP A 21 17.17 6.67 -5.77
N ALA A 22 16.79 7.69 -5.04
CA ALA A 22 17.68 8.68 -4.42
C ALA A 22 17.42 8.76 -2.90
N SER A 23 16.98 7.67 -2.30
CA SER A 23 16.61 7.60 -0.89
C SER A 23 17.80 7.89 0.03
N ILE A 24 17.51 8.59 1.13
CA ILE A 24 18.45 8.86 2.22
C ILE A 24 17.92 8.23 3.51
N PRO A 25 18.75 8.03 4.55
CA PRO A 25 18.27 7.44 5.80
C PRO A 25 17.01 8.12 6.34
N GLY A 26 15.95 7.34 6.51
CA GLY A 26 14.64 7.82 7.00
C GLY A 26 13.73 8.48 5.97
N THR A 27 14.19 8.71 4.72
CA THR A 27 13.37 9.35 3.68
C THR A 27 13.51 8.64 2.35
N ARG A 28 12.43 8.02 1.90
CA ARG A 28 12.39 7.36 0.59
C ARG A 28 12.08 8.38 -0.49
N ILE A 29 12.98 8.49 -1.48
CA ILE A 29 12.88 9.43 -2.61
C ILE A 29 12.97 8.65 -3.92
N TYR A 30 12.00 8.87 -4.79
CA TYR A 30 11.99 8.33 -6.14
C TYR A 30 12.49 9.38 -7.14
N VAL A 31 13.14 8.92 -8.21
CA VAL A 31 13.56 9.77 -9.34
C VAL A 31 12.70 9.42 -10.55
N THR A 32 11.99 10.41 -11.08
CA THR A 32 11.15 10.23 -12.28
C THR A 32 12.00 10.07 -13.55
N PRO A 33 11.44 9.59 -14.65
CA PRO A 33 12.16 9.52 -15.94
C PRO A 33 12.74 10.88 -16.39
N GLU A 34 12.10 11.99 -15.99
CA GLU A 34 12.54 13.36 -16.28
C GLU A 34 13.55 13.89 -15.25
N GLY A 35 14.03 13.06 -14.32
CA GLY A 35 15.01 13.43 -13.30
C GLY A 35 14.47 14.23 -12.11
N LYS A 36 13.15 14.32 -11.93
CA LYS A 36 12.55 14.97 -10.75
C LYS A 36 12.62 14.05 -9.55
N HIS A 37 12.88 14.62 -8.38
CA HIS A 37 12.97 13.89 -7.11
C HIS A 37 11.68 14.07 -6.32
N TYR A 38 10.96 12.98 -6.05
CA TYR A 38 9.71 12.99 -5.32
C TYR A 38 9.78 12.09 -4.07
N PRO A 39 9.38 12.61 -2.89
CA PRO A 39 9.27 11.79 -1.70
C PRO A 39 8.22 10.69 -1.90
N SER A 40 8.38 9.57 -1.19
CA SER A 40 7.36 8.53 -1.23
C SER A 40 6.09 8.98 -0.50
N ILE A 41 4.92 8.53 -1.00
CA ILE A 41 3.64 8.79 -0.31
C ILE A 41 3.66 8.28 1.14
N THR A 42 4.31 7.16 1.40
CA THR A 42 4.46 6.63 2.76
C THR A 42 5.32 7.51 3.65
N THR A 43 6.37 8.17 3.12
CA THR A 43 7.16 9.17 3.83
C THR A 43 6.30 10.39 4.16
N VAL A 44 5.54 10.89 3.19
CA VAL A 44 4.65 12.05 3.37
C VAL A 44 3.57 11.75 4.42
N LEU A 45 2.86 10.64 4.30
CA LEU A 45 1.82 10.24 5.26
C LEU A 45 2.39 9.87 6.63
N GLY A 46 3.62 9.34 6.68
CA GLY A 46 4.33 9.06 7.92
C GLY A 46 4.56 10.30 8.78
N SER A 47 4.68 11.48 8.16
CA SER A 47 4.87 12.74 8.89
C SER A 47 3.70 13.11 9.80
N ILE A 48 2.47 12.70 9.46
CA ILE A 48 1.26 12.99 10.26
C ILE A 48 1.22 12.17 11.57
N ILE A 49 1.76 10.96 11.53
CA ILE A 49 1.71 10.04 12.68
C ILE A 49 3.00 10.04 13.49
N LYS A 50 4.00 10.82 13.05
CA LYS A 50 5.34 10.83 13.66
C LYS A 50 5.29 11.16 15.15
N GLU A 51 4.57 12.20 15.52
CA GLU A 51 4.46 12.60 16.93
C GLU A 51 3.84 11.51 17.81
N GLY A 52 2.76 10.88 17.34
CA GLY A 52 2.13 9.75 18.05
C GLY A 52 3.05 8.54 18.18
N ILE A 53 3.88 8.28 17.16
CA ILE A 53 4.90 7.21 17.23
C ILE A 53 5.99 7.56 18.25
N GLU A 54 6.45 8.80 18.29
CA GLU A 54 7.49 9.22 19.25
C GLU A 54 6.95 9.18 20.69
N GLN A 55 5.71 9.62 20.93
CA GLN A 55 5.05 9.49 22.24
C GLN A 55 4.90 8.03 22.66
N TRP A 56 4.49 7.16 21.73
CA TRP A 56 4.39 5.73 21.99
C TRP A 56 5.76 5.10 22.30
N LYS A 57 6.81 5.43 21.55
CA LYS A 57 8.18 4.97 21.81
C LYS A 57 8.65 5.38 23.21
N ALA A 58 8.40 6.64 23.59
CA ALA A 58 8.73 7.12 24.91
C ALA A 58 8.01 6.34 26.03
N ALA A 59 6.77 5.90 25.80
CA ALA A 59 5.98 5.13 26.75
C ALA A 59 6.42 3.68 26.90
N VAL A 60 6.78 2.99 25.78
CA VAL A 60 7.12 1.56 25.79
C VAL A 60 8.63 1.28 25.89
N GLY A 61 9.47 2.31 25.65
CA GLY A 61 10.92 2.22 25.59
C GLY A 61 11.43 1.87 24.19
N GLU A 62 12.59 2.40 23.84
CA GLU A 62 13.18 2.35 22.47
C GLU A 62 13.41 0.91 21.99
N GLN A 63 13.87 0.02 22.86
CA GLN A 63 14.16 -1.37 22.52
C GLN A 63 12.88 -2.14 22.12
N GLU A 64 11.83 -2.02 22.94
CA GLU A 64 10.56 -2.68 22.65
C GLU A 64 9.87 -2.07 21.43
N ALA A 65 9.92 -0.75 21.30
CA ALA A 65 9.39 -0.07 20.12
C ALA A 65 10.08 -0.54 18.82
N SER A 66 11.41 -0.60 18.81
CA SER A 66 12.18 -1.11 17.67
C SER A 66 11.80 -2.54 17.34
N ARG A 67 11.67 -3.41 18.34
CA ARG A 67 11.25 -4.80 18.16
C ARG A 67 9.86 -4.89 17.51
N VAL A 68 8.90 -4.14 18.01
CA VAL A 68 7.51 -4.13 17.50
C VAL A 68 7.45 -3.61 16.08
N LEU A 69 8.14 -2.51 15.76
CA LEU A 69 8.17 -1.94 14.42
C LEU A 69 8.87 -2.87 13.42
N HIS A 70 9.98 -3.49 13.81
CA HIS A 70 10.67 -4.48 12.98
C HIS A 70 9.76 -5.68 12.64
N HIS A 71 9.11 -6.27 13.64
CA HIS A 71 8.18 -7.39 13.42
C HIS A 71 7.00 -6.98 12.53
N ALA A 72 6.44 -5.79 12.73
CA ALA A 72 5.34 -5.28 11.91
C ALA A 72 5.78 -5.11 10.45
N GLY A 73 6.97 -4.54 10.22
CA GLY A 73 7.52 -4.35 8.88
C GLY A 73 7.79 -5.70 8.16
N THR A 74 8.49 -6.62 8.83
CA THR A 74 8.81 -7.94 8.28
C THR A 74 7.54 -8.72 7.93
N ARG A 75 6.55 -8.73 8.84
CA ARG A 75 5.26 -9.38 8.62
C ARG A 75 4.51 -8.77 7.42
N GLY A 76 4.47 -7.43 7.34
CA GLY A 76 3.84 -6.72 6.23
C GLY A 76 4.49 -7.07 4.89
N THR A 77 5.80 -6.94 4.79
CA THR A 77 6.55 -7.26 3.57
C THR A 77 6.33 -8.71 3.13
N ALA A 78 6.32 -9.65 4.07
CA ALA A 78 6.08 -11.06 3.74
C ALA A 78 4.66 -11.32 3.21
N LEU A 79 3.62 -10.65 3.77
CA LEU A 79 2.26 -10.77 3.29
C LEU A 79 2.10 -10.18 1.88
N HIS A 80 2.69 -8.99 1.62
CA HIS A 80 2.66 -8.36 0.30
C HIS A 80 3.32 -9.26 -0.76
N LEU A 81 4.48 -9.83 -0.47
CA LEU A 81 5.15 -10.75 -1.39
C LEU A 81 4.30 -11.99 -1.72
N ILE A 82 3.59 -12.53 -0.72
CA ILE A 82 2.69 -13.68 -0.94
C ILE A 82 1.50 -13.26 -1.81
N ALA A 83 0.91 -12.08 -1.55
CA ALA A 83 -0.19 -11.56 -2.35
C ALA A 83 0.22 -11.29 -3.80
N GLU A 84 1.40 -10.69 -3.99
CA GLU A 84 2.01 -10.46 -5.31
C GLU A 84 2.16 -11.76 -6.08
N LYS A 85 2.84 -12.76 -5.51
CA LYS A 85 3.03 -14.07 -6.15
C LYS A 85 1.72 -14.76 -6.49
N TYR A 86 0.77 -14.70 -5.58
CA TYR A 86 -0.54 -15.31 -5.78
C TYR A 86 -1.31 -14.67 -6.92
N LEU A 87 -1.36 -13.36 -6.97
CA LEU A 87 -2.02 -12.62 -8.04
C LEU A 87 -1.27 -12.79 -9.38
N ASN A 88 0.04 -13.01 -9.37
CA ASN A 88 0.86 -13.36 -10.53
C ASN A 88 0.68 -14.83 -10.99
N ASN A 89 -0.20 -15.59 -10.34
CA ASN A 89 -0.44 -17.01 -10.64
C ASN A 89 0.81 -17.90 -10.43
N GLU A 90 1.73 -17.51 -9.55
CA GLU A 90 2.89 -18.33 -9.24
C GLU A 90 2.48 -19.59 -8.48
N ALA A 91 3.12 -20.73 -8.80
CA ALA A 91 2.84 -22.01 -8.15
C ALA A 91 3.27 -22.02 -6.68
N ASP A 92 4.43 -21.43 -6.39
CA ASP A 92 5.05 -21.40 -5.07
C ASP A 92 5.03 -19.99 -4.47
N ILE A 93 3.92 -19.68 -3.78
CA ILE A 93 3.73 -18.36 -3.13
C ILE A 93 4.45 -18.24 -1.79
N PHE A 94 4.81 -19.35 -1.15
CA PHE A 94 5.53 -19.36 0.13
C PHE A 94 7.03 -19.60 -0.07
N SER A 95 7.87 -18.79 0.53
CA SER A 95 9.29 -19.10 0.66
C SER A 95 9.50 -20.18 1.73
N PRO A 96 10.63 -20.95 1.69
CA PRO A 96 10.95 -21.93 2.72
C PRO A 96 10.94 -21.35 4.15
N ASN A 97 11.30 -20.09 4.29
CA ASN A 97 11.39 -19.39 5.58
C ASN A 97 10.11 -18.59 5.94
N THR A 98 9.00 -18.78 5.22
CA THR A 98 7.75 -18.10 5.55
C THR A 98 7.25 -18.55 6.91
N MET A 99 7.17 -17.61 7.85
CA MET A 99 6.77 -17.88 9.23
C MET A 99 5.31 -18.37 9.31
N PRO A 100 4.97 -19.29 10.23
CA PRO A 100 3.61 -19.85 10.34
C PRO A 100 2.52 -18.79 10.53
N HIS A 101 2.77 -17.75 11.34
CA HIS A 101 1.80 -16.67 11.55
C HIS A 101 1.52 -15.87 10.27
N VAL A 102 2.51 -15.67 9.39
CA VAL A 102 2.30 -15.02 8.09
C VAL A 102 1.45 -15.88 7.16
N LYS A 103 1.65 -17.22 7.20
CA LYS A 103 0.78 -18.15 6.47
C LYS A 103 -0.65 -18.09 6.98
N ALA A 104 -0.86 -17.97 8.29
CA ALA A 104 -2.19 -17.81 8.88
C ALA A 104 -2.87 -16.52 8.41
N LEU A 105 -2.16 -15.38 8.43
CA LEU A 105 -2.64 -14.10 7.91
C LEU A 105 -3.02 -14.19 6.43
N TRP A 106 -2.20 -14.85 5.62
CA TRP A 106 -2.51 -15.10 4.21
C TRP A 106 -3.78 -15.94 4.06
N CYS A 107 -3.92 -17.02 4.83
CA CYS A 107 -5.10 -17.88 4.78
C CYS A 107 -6.38 -17.13 5.15
N SER A 108 -6.32 -16.10 5.98
CA SER A 108 -7.49 -15.27 6.31
C SER A 108 -7.94 -14.39 5.14
N ILE A 109 -7.01 -13.76 4.39
CA ILE A 109 -7.36 -12.84 3.28
C ILE A 109 -7.59 -13.55 1.94
N LYS A 110 -6.97 -14.71 1.71
CA LYS A 110 -7.06 -15.44 0.44
C LYS A 110 -8.51 -15.68 -0.03
N PRO A 111 -9.46 -16.12 0.81
CA PRO A 111 -10.85 -16.31 0.38
C PRO A 111 -11.51 -15.01 -0.11
N VAL A 112 -11.17 -13.87 0.49
CA VAL A 112 -11.68 -12.55 0.06
C VAL A 112 -11.12 -12.19 -1.31
N ILE A 113 -9.82 -12.41 -1.53
CA ILE A 113 -9.18 -12.19 -2.84
C ILE A 113 -9.81 -13.10 -3.89
N ASP A 114 -9.99 -14.38 -3.59
CA ASP A 114 -10.57 -15.35 -4.51
C ASP A 114 -12.01 -15.00 -4.91
N ALA A 115 -12.79 -14.48 -3.98
CA ALA A 115 -14.20 -14.17 -4.23
C ALA A 115 -14.38 -12.87 -5.03
N ASN A 116 -13.51 -11.88 -4.84
CA ASN A 116 -13.82 -10.50 -5.22
C ASN A 116 -12.85 -9.88 -6.22
N VAL A 117 -11.58 -10.33 -6.29
CA VAL A 117 -10.60 -9.77 -7.23
C VAL A 117 -10.81 -10.37 -8.61
N GLY A 118 -10.97 -9.52 -9.62
CA GLY A 118 -11.12 -9.89 -11.02
C GLY A 118 -9.83 -9.70 -11.82
N LYS A 119 -9.91 -8.92 -12.91
CA LYS A 119 -8.76 -8.64 -13.77
C LYS A 119 -7.74 -7.75 -13.08
N VAL A 120 -6.47 -8.13 -13.13
CA VAL A 120 -5.34 -7.38 -12.60
C VAL A 120 -4.78 -6.47 -13.68
N VAL A 121 -4.69 -5.17 -13.40
CA VAL A 121 -4.20 -4.15 -14.33
C VAL A 121 -2.75 -3.78 -14.03
N LEU A 122 -2.44 -3.51 -12.77
CA LEU A 122 -1.08 -3.23 -12.27
C LEU A 122 -0.85 -3.96 -10.96
N GLN A 123 0.39 -4.35 -10.73
CA GLN A 123 0.82 -4.97 -9.49
C GLN A 123 2.25 -4.55 -9.18
N GLU A 124 2.51 -4.18 -7.89
CA GLU A 124 3.82 -3.70 -7.42
C GLU A 124 4.42 -2.65 -8.36
N ALA A 125 3.57 -1.80 -8.95
CA ALA A 125 3.95 -0.84 -9.96
C ALA A 125 4.35 0.51 -9.36
N PRO A 126 5.46 1.10 -9.82
CA PRO A 126 5.83 2.44 -9.40
C PRO A 126 4.90 3.47 -10.06
N LEU A 127 4.38 4.39 -9.27
CA LEU A 127 3.52 5.49 -9.71
C LEU A 127 4.05 6.82 -9.17
N TYR A 128 3.96 7.87 -9.96
CA TYR A 128 4.23 9.24 -9.53
C TYR A 128 3.21 10.22 -10.07
N SER A 129 3.07 11.33 -9.36
CA SER A 129 2.18 12.43 -9.73
C SER A 129 2.98 13.74 -9.76
N ASP A 130 3.01 14.39 -10.92
CA ASP A 130 3.59 15.71 -11.06
C ASP A 130 2.73 16.79 -10.38
N ILE A 131 1.42 16.58 -10.29
CA ILE A 131 0.49 17.48 -9.60
C ILE A 131 0.75 17.49 -8.11
N PHE A 132 1.03 16.32 -7.52
CA PHE A 132 1.30 16.20 -6.10
C PHE A 132 2.79 16.32 -5.72
N GLY A 133 3.72 16.13 -6.68
CA GLY A 133 5.15 16.07 -6.40
C GLY A 133 5.51 14.89 -5.48
N VAL A 134 4.85 13.76 -5.65
CA VAL A 134 4.95 12.57 -4.78
C VAL A 134 5.01 11.32 -5.65
N ALA A 135 5.68 10.28 -5.17
CA ALA A 135 5.75 8.99 -5.84
C ALA A 135 5.49 7.83 -4.86
N GLY A 136 5.36 6.62 -5.37
CA GLY A 136 5.18 5.42 -4.55
C GLY A 136 5.07 4.17 -5.38
N ARG A 137 4.88 3.03 -4.72
CA ARG A 137 4.63 1.73 -5.35
C ARG A 137 3.26 1.25 -4.89
N VAL A 138 2.34 1.08 -5.84
CA VAL A 138 1.00 0.56 -5.56
C VAL A 138 1.06 -0.96 -5.44
N ASP A 139 0.37 -1.52 -4.45
CA ASP A 139 0.31 -2.98 -4.28
C ASP A 139 -0.42 -3.62 -5.47
N CYS A 140 -1.64 -3.12 -5.78
CA CYS A 140 -2.44 -3.66 -6.87
C CYS A 140 -3.47 -2.63 -7.38
N ILE A 141 -3.66 -2.57 -8.70
CA ILE A 141 -4.85 -1.99 -9.34
C ILE A 141 -5.53 -3.12 -10.10
N ALA A 142 -6.74 -3.46 -9.69
CA ALA A 142 -7.50 -4.58 -10.23
C ALA A 142 -9.01 -4.34 -10.11
N GLU A 143 -9.81 -5.14 -10.81
CA GLU A 143 -11.24 -5.22 -10.53
C GLU A 143 -11.46 -5.82 -9.14
N TYR A 144 -12.28 -5.17 -8.32
CA TYR A 144 -12.79 -5.70 -7.07
C TYR A 144 -14.31 -5.59 -7.09
N GLU A 145 -15.00 -6.74 -7.01
CA GLU A 145 -16.45 -6.85 -7.25
C GLU A 145 -16.88 -6.19 -8.58
N GLY A 146 -16.07 -6.35 -9.64
CA GLY A 146 -16.33 -5.80 -10.97
C GLY A 146 -15.99 -4.30 -11.15
N THR A 147 -15.53 -3.61 -10.11
CA THR A 147 -15.15 -2.18 -10.17
C THR A 147 -13.62 -2.05 -10.13
N LEU A 148 -13.04 -1.27 -11.07
CA LEU A 148 -11.61 -1.00 -11.05
C LEU A 148 -11.23 -0.24 -9.77
N SER A 149 -10.28 -0.78 -9.03
CA SER A 149 -9.97 -0.37 -7.67
C SER A 149 -8.46 -0.31 -7.40
N VAL A 150 -8.05 0.60 -6.54
CA VAL A 150 -6.77 0.48 -5.83
C VAL A 150 -6.98 -0.48 -4.66
N ILE A 151 -6.25 -1.59 -4.67
CA ILE A 151 -6.28 -2.60 -3.59
C ILE A 151 -4.96 -2.52 -2.84
N ASP A 152 -5.05 -2.42 -1.52
CA ASP A 152 -3.92 -2.27 -0.62
C ASP A 152 -4.01 -3.32 0.50
N PHE A 153 -2.95 -4.11 0.67
CA PHE A 153 -2.89 -5.18 1.64
C PHE A 153 -2.24 -4.70 2.94
N LYS A 154 -2.87 -4.96 4.07
CA LYS A 154 -2.37 -4.52 5.37
C LYS A 154 -2.37 -5.65 6.39
N THR A 155 -1.47 -5.57 7.34
CA THR A 155 -1.48 -6.41 8.54
C THR A 155 -1.73 -5.54 9.77
N SER A 156 -2.42 -6.08 10.77
CA SER A 156 -2.64 -5.39 12.04
C SER A 156 -2.58 -6.38 13.20
N ARG A 157 -2.11 -5.93 14.36
CA ARG A 157 -2.17 -6.73 15.60
C ARG A 157 -3.57 -6.78 16.19
N GLN A 158 -4.39 -5.77 15.92
CA GLN A 158 -5.75 -5.64 16.45
C GLN A 158 -6.68 -5.13 15.37
N ARG A 159 -7.96 -5.42 15.51
CA ARG A 159 -9.00 -4.88 14.63
C ARG A 159 -8.99 -3.35 14.70
N LYS A 160 -9.01 -2.72 13.54
CA LYS A 160 -9.09 -1.26 13.41
C LYS A 160 -10.47 -0.85 12.90
N THR A 161 -10.89 0.34 13.28
CA THR A 161 -12.04 0.99 12.67
C THR A 161 -11.57 1.93 11.55
N LYS A 162 -12.52 2.38 10.74
CA LYS A 162 -12.26 3.26 9.60
C LYS A 162 -11.52 4.55 9.97
N ASP A 163 -11.82 5.11 11.14
CA ASP A 163 -11.24 6.37 11.60
C ASP A 163 -9.73 6.27 11.88
N TYR A 164 -9.25 5.08 12.22
CA TYR A 164 -7.82 4.84 12.47
C TYR A 164 -6.99 4.54 11.22
N ILE A 165 -7.60 4.53 10.03
CA ILE A 165 -6.92 4.15 8.77
C ILE A 165 -7.07 5.21 7.67
N SER A 166 -7.37 6.44 8.02
CA SER A 166 -7.48 7.55 7.07
C SER A 166 -6.24 7.70 6.17
N ASN A 167 -5.06 7.44 6.73
CA ASN A 167 -3.80 7.44 5.97
C ASN A 167 -3.76 6.37 4.86
N TYR A 168 -4.39 5.21 5.04
CA TYR A 168 -4.46 4.17 3.99
C TYR A 168 -5.39 4.60 2.86
N PHE A 169 -6.49 5.28 3.18
CA PHE A 169 -7.37 5.84 2.14
C PHE A 169 -6.73 6.99 1.39
N MET A 170 -5.95 7.85 2.07
CA MET A 170 -5.16 8.89 1.40
C MET A 170 -4.07 8.30 0.51
N GLN A 171 -3.42 7.21 0.94
CA GLN A 171 -2.46 6.46 0.13
C GLN A 171 -3.11 5.91 -1.15
N ALA A 172 -4.27 5.27 -1.02
CA ALA A 172 -5.01 4.74 -2.15
C ALA A 172 -5.53 5.86 -3.09
N ALA A 173 -5.98 7.00 -2.55
CA ALA A 173 -6.38 8.16 -3.33
C ALA A 173 -5.21 8.75 -4.13
N PHE A 174 -4.00 8.78 -3.55
CA PHE A 174 -2.79 9.14 -4.26
C PHE A 174 -2.54 8.21 -5.45
N TYR A 175 -2.57 6.89 -5.24
CA TYR A 175 -2.33 5.95 -6.33
C TYR A 175 -3.39 6.04 -7.44
N ALA A 176 -4.65 6.26 -7.08
CA ALA A 176 -5.72 6.47 -8.07
C ALA A 176 -5.46 7.72 -8.91
N ALA A 177 -5.04 8.83 -8.29
CA ALA A 177 -4.72 10.07 -8.98
C ALA A 177 -3.46 9.94 -9.86
N ALA A 178 -2.39 9.34 -9.34
CA ALA A 178 -1.16 9.11 -10.09
C ALA A 178 -1.38 8.18 -11.29
N PHE A 179 -2.20 7.14 -11.14
CA PHE A 179 -2.59 6.26 -12.22
C PHE A 179 -3.40 7.01 -13.29
N TYR A 180 -4.36 7.85 -12.87
CA TYR A 180 -5.13 8.67 -13.79
C TYR A 180 -4.25 9.64 -14.59
N GLU A 181 -3.26 10.29 -13.95
CA GLU A 181 -2.32 11.18 -14.65
C GLU A 181 -1.52 10.47 -15.75
N ARG A 182 -1.23 9.19 -15.60
CA ARG A 182 -0.43 8.40 -16.56
C ARG A 182 -1.28 7.73 -17.63
N THR A 183 -2.53 7.39 -17.34
CA THR A 183 -3.33 6.52 -18.21
C THR A 183 -4.65 7.13 -18.69
N ASN A 184 -5.11 8.22 -18.08
CA ASN A 184 -6.46 8.78 -18.22
C ASN A 184 -7.60 7.81 -17.84
N ILE A 185 -7.28 6.72 -17.11
CA ILE A 185 -8.28 5.75 -16.64
C ILE A 185 -8.63 6.09 -15.19
N PRO A 186 -9.89 6.45 -14.89
CA PRO A 186 -10.29 6.78 -13.52
C PRO A 186 -10.42 5.53 -12.65
N VAL A 187 -9.91 5.61 -11.42
CA VAL A 187 -10.08 4.59 -10.38
C VAL A 187 -10.81 5.22 -9.21
N THR A 188 -12.09 4.92 -9.07
CA THR A 188 -12.97 5.57 -8.10
C THR A 188 -13.10 4.84 -6.76
N GLN A 189 -12.69 3.57 -6.71
CA GLN A 189 -12.79 2.72 -5.53
C GLN A 189 -11.41 2.41 -4.96
N SER A 190 -11.28 2.53 -3.64
CA SER A 190 -10.18 1.97 -2.86
C SER A 190 -10.67 0.81 -2.01
N VAL A 191 -9.86 -0.23 -1.89
CA VAL A 191 -10.13 -1.41 -1.08
C VAL A 191 -8.91 -1.70 -0.20
N ILE A 192 -9.10 -1.65 1.12
CA ILE A 192 -8.06 -2.04 2.07
C ILE A 192 -8.42 -3.42 2.61
N ILE A 193 -7.61 -4.42 2.31
CA ILE A 193 -7.78 -5.79 2.81
C ILE A 193 -6.79 -5.98 3.96
N MET A 194 -7.31 -6.06 5.18
CA MET A 194 -6.50 -6.11 6.40
C MET A 194 -6.59 -7.47 7.07
N ALA A 195 -5.46 -8.18 7.08
CA ALA A 195 -5.28 -9.36 7.92
C ALA A 195 -4.98 -8.95 9.36
N VAL A 196 -5.63 -9.59 10.32
CA VAL A 196 -5.49 -9.28 11.76
C VAL A 196 -4.88 -10.49 12.46
N ASP A 197 -3.90 -10.26 13.36
CA ASP A 197 -3.28 -11.34 14.14
C ASP A 197 -4.34 -12.10 14.94
N ASP A 198 -4.25 -13.42 14.93
CA ASP A 198 -5.11 -14.34 15.66
C ASP A 198 -6.61 -14.23 15.32
N ASP A 199 -6.97 -13.59 14.19
CA ASP A 199 -8.34 -13.48 13.71
C ASP A 199 -8.46 -14.13 12.29
N PRO A 200 -9.26 -15.18 12.13
CA PRO A 200 -9.47 -15.80 10.83
C PRO A 200 -10.29 -14.92 9.87
N ASN A 201 -10.94 -13.87 10.37
CA ASN A 201 -11.81 -13.00 9.60
C ASN A 201 -11.09 -11.68 9.30
N PRO A 202 -10.65 -11.41 8.05
CA PRO A 202 -10.02 -10.15 7.69
C PRO A 202 -11.04 -9.02 7.73
N ILE A 203 -10.55 -7.79 7.79
CA ILE A 203 -11.38 -6.61 7.65
C ILE A 203 -11.19 -6.07 6.23
N VAL A 204 -12.30 -5.80 5.55
CA VAL A 204 -12.30 -5.17 4.24
C VAL A 204 -12.96 -3.81 4.35
N PHE A 205 -12.20 -2.77 3.99
CA PHE A 205 -12.74 -1.42 3.90
C PHE A 205 -12.83 -1.01 2.44
N LYS A 206 -13.98 -0.53 2.02
CA LYS A 206 -14.21 0.07 0.71
C LYS A 206 -14.55 1.53 0.85
N GLU A 207 -13.95 2.38 0.00
CA GLU A 207 -14.19 3.82 0.03
C GLU A 207 -14.03 4.43 -1.37
N ASN A 208 -14.66 5.57 -1.58
CA ASN A 208 -14.45 6.37 -2.79
C ASN A 208 -13.11 7.13 -2.68
N THR A 209 -12.23 6.98 -3.69
CA THR A 209 -10.90 7.60 -3.71
C THR A 209 -10.97 9.13 -3.71
N TYR A 210 -11.93 9.72 -4.39
CA TYR A 210 -12.05 11.19 -4.51
C TYR A 210 -12.35 11.88 -3.17
N LYS A 211 -12.99 11.17 -2.26
CA LYS A 211 -13.31 11.68 -0.92
C LYS A 211 -12.06 12.12 -0.14
N TRP A 212 -10.94 11.45 -0.39
CA TRP A 212 -9.70 11.65 0.36
C TRP A 212 -8.68 12.58 -0.31
N LEU A 213 -8.97 13.07 -1.53
CA LEU A 213 -8.04 13.93 -2.27
C LEU A 213 -7.82 15.29 -1.59
N LYS A 214 -8.84 15.84 -0.93
CA LYS A 214 -8.71 17.11 -0.21
C LYS A 214 -7.78 16.99 0.98
N ASP A 215 -7.95 15.94 1.77
CA ASP A 215 -7.14 15.68 2.95
C ASP A 215 -5.69 15.34 2.55
N LEU A 216 -5.52 14.53 1.50
CA LEU A 216 -4.23 14.25 0.90
C LEU A 216 -3.49 15.52 0.48
N LYS A 217 -4.15 16.44 -0.24
CA LYS A 217 -3.57 17.73 -0.64
C LYS A 217 -3.11 18.55 0.56
N GLN A 218 -3.91 18.56 1.62
CA GLN A 218 -3.55 19.29 2.84
C GLN A 218 -2.30 18.71 3.51
N VAL A 219 -2.22 17.39 3.59
CA VAL A 219 -1.05 16.69 4.17
C VAL A 219 0.21 16.97 3.35
N ILE A 220 0.15 16.86 2.03
CA ILE A 220 1.29 17.14 1.14
C ILE A 220 1.73 18.59 1.30
N LYS A 221 0.80 19.55 1.35
CA LYS A 221 1.11 20.96 1.56
C LYS A 221 1.83 21.20 2.89
N THR A 222 1.36 20.57 3.96
CA THR A 222 2.00 20.67 5.29
C THR A 222 3.40 20.05 5.27
N TYR A 223 3.56 18.88 4.65
CA TYR A 223 4.85 18.22 4.48
C TYR A 223 5.85 19.11 3.75
N ASN A 224 5.49 19.68 2.59
CA ASN A 224 6.35 20.53 1.79
C ASN A 224 6.69 21.84 2.50
N GLY A 225 5.77 22.40 3.31
CA GLY A 225 6.03 23.59 4.11
C GLY A 225 7.07 23.37 5.23
N ASN A 226 7.14 22.14 5.75
CA ASN A 226 8.10 21.75 6.78
C ASN A 226 9.47 21.35 6.19
N PHE A 227 9.53 20.97 4.93
CA PHE A 227 10.72 20.58 4.19
C PHE A 227 10.90 21.48 2.97
N SER A 228 11.23 22.77 3.22
CA SER A 228 11.74 23.62 2.15
C SER A 228 13.09 23.06 1.73
N TYR A 229 13.11 22.31 0.65
CA TYR A 229 14.35 21.93 0.00
C TYR A 229 15.02 23.23 -0.49
N LYS A 230 16.06 23.70 0.24
CA LYS A 230 17.00 24.71 -0.21
C LYS A 230 17.96 24.11 -1.22
#